data_b423ce122299038d7728a45c2b4fdf30
#
_entry.id   b423ce122299038d7728a45c2b4fdf30
#
_cell.length_a   1.000
_cell.length_b   1.000
_cell.length_c   1.000
_cell.angle_alpha   90.00
_cell.angle_beta   90.00
_cell.angle_gamma   90.00
#
_symmetry.space_group_name_H-M   'P 1'
#
loop_
_entity.id
_entity.type
_entity.pdbx_description
1 polymer ?
#
loop_
_entity_poly.entity_id
_entity_poly.type
_entity_poly.pdbx_seq_one_letter_code
_entity_poly.pdbx_strand_id
1 'polypeptide(L)'
;DPEVLELERLGAKLHLGDDYLTGISGDVAFRTPGLHPGKPELQALRAAGTQFTSEMEAFFEVCPCRIIGVTGSDGKTTTSTLISEILKHAGHRVWTGGNIGTPLLDQAEHMTPDDLVVLELSSFQLMDLRHSCHIAVVTNLAPNHLDVHRDMAEYIDAKKHIFTRQTAQDVLILNADNAITAGFAPEAAGEVRMFSRQTVPAHGASFRDGVIRRDGVPVVRQEEIKIPGLHNVENYMAAILAVEGLASDE
;
A
#
# COMPACT_ATOMS: atom_id res chain seq x y z
N ASP A 1 27.56 11.86 6.29
CA ASP A 1 26.17 12.41 6.19
C ASP A 1 25.93 13.30 7.41
N PRO A 2 25.48 14.58 7.22
CA PRO A 2 25.23 15.50 8.34
C PRO A 2 24.19 15.00 9.35
N GLU A 3 23.16 14.31 8.87
CA GLU A 3 22.10 13.77 9.73
C GLU A 3 22.63 12.64 10.64
N VAL A 4 23.51 11.78 10.12
CA VAL A 4 24.16 10.72 10.90
C VAL A 4 25.06 11.30 12.00
N LEU A 5 25.80 12.37 11.69
CA LEU A 5 26.64 13.07 12.68
C LEU A 5 25.80 13.76 13.76
N GLU A 6 24.63 14.27 13.40
CA GLU A 6 23.69 14.86 14.37
C GLU A 6 23.10 13.80 15.30
N LEU A 7 22.75 12.62 14.77
CA LEU A 7 22.31 11.49 15.60
C LEU A 7 23.38 11.08 16.64
N GLU A 8 24.65 11.01 16.22
CA GLU A 8 25.76 10.70 17.13
C GLU A 8 25.91 11.78 18.20
N ARG A 9 25.81 13.07 17.82
CA ARG A 9 25.83 14.20 18.75
C ARG A 9 24.69 14.15 19.77
N LEU A 10 23.53 13.63 19.38
CA LEU A 10 22.38 13.38 20.25
C LEU A 10 22.51 12.12 21.10
N GLY A 11 23.63 11.39 21.01
CA GLY A 11 23.93 10.22 21.83
C GLY A 11 23.62 8.87 21.18
N ALA A 12 23.26 8.85 19.88
CA ALA A 12 23.09 7.60 19.17
C ALA A 12 24.43 6.87 19.01
N LYS A 13 24.44 5.57 19.23
CA LYS A 13 25.60 4.71 18.97
C LYS A 13 25.54 4.21 17.54
N LEU A 14 26.53 4.57 16.74
CA LEU A 14 26.60 4.17 15.35
C LEU A 14 27.28 2.81 15.19
N HIS A 15 26.66 1.90 14.44
CA HIS A 15 27.23 0.65 13.98
C HIS A 15 27.37 0.74 12.46
N LEU A 16 28.59 0.76 11.96
CA LEU A 16 28.91 1.01 10.54
C LEU A 16 29.76 -0.13 9.97
N GLY A 17 29.83 -0.23 8.64
CA GLY A 17 30.60 -1.26 7.95
C GLY A 17 29.77 -2.50 7.61
N ASP A 18 30.40 -3.55 7.12
CA ASP A 18 29.73 -4.75 6.64
C ASP A 18 29.12 -5.60 7.77
N ASP A 19 29.63 -5.46 8.98
CA ASP A 19 29.23 -6.17 10.20
C ASP A 19 28.33 -5.34 11.13
N TYR A 20 27.70 -4.27 10.62
CA TYR A 20 26.89 -3.31 11.39
C TYR A 20 25.75 -3.94 12.23
N LEU A 21 25.31 -5.15 11.89
CA LEU A 21 24.30 -5.88 12.64
C LEU A 21 24.89 -6.77 13.75
N THR A 22 26.21 -6.88 13.82
CA THR A 22 26.88 -7.77 14.79
C THR A 22 26.92 -7.13 16.18
N GLY A 23 26.49 -7.87 17.20
CA GLY A 23 26.57 -7.43 18.60
C GLY A 23 25.63 -6.29 18.97
N ILE A 24 24.66 -5.96 18.14
CA ILE A 24 23.58 -5.02 18.50
C ILE A 24 22.61 -5.69 19.46
N SER A 25 21.97 -4.89 20.31
CA SER A 25 20.92 -5.33 21.24
C SER A 25 19.97 -4.17 21.52
N GLY A 26 18.74 -4.47 21.88
CA GLY A 26 17.74 -3.47 22.24
C GLY A 26 16.38 -4.13 22.49
N ASP A 27 15.51 -3.42 23.18
CA ASP A 27 14.15 -3.89 23.45
C ASP A 27 13.29 -3.79 22.20
N VAL A 28 13.50 -2.75 21.39
CA VAL A 28 12.77 -2.48 20.14
C VAL A 28 13.75 -2.18 19.02
N ALA A 29 13.49 -2.72 17.83
CA ALA A 29 14.24 -2.47 16.62
C ALA A 29 13.34 -1.97 15.51
N PHE A 30 13.59 -0.75 15.01
CA PHE A 30 12.95 -0.22 13.81
C PHE A 30 13.69 -0.72 12.57
N ARG A 31 13.05 -1.59 11.80
CA ARG A 31 13.61 -2.16 10.58
C ARG A 31 13.30 -1.29 9.37
N THR A 32 14.32 -0.93 8.61
CA THR A 32 14.12 -0.32 7.29
C THR A 32 13.56 -1.36 6.29
N PRO A 33 12.68 -0.98 5.35
CA PRO A 33 12.09 -1.91 4.37
C PRO A 33 13.13 -2.68 3.54
N GLY A 34 14.26 -2.06 3.19
CA GLY A 34 15.33 -2.69 2.40
C GLY A 34 16.10 -3.79 3.15
N LEU A 35 15.95 -3.91 4.47
CA LEU A 35 16.61 -4.95 5.27
C LEU A 35 15.68 -6.16 5.41
N HIS A 36 16.01 -7.27 4.72
CA HIS A 36 15.16 -8.47 4.73
C HIS A 36 15.05 -9.06 6.16
N PRO A 37 13.84 -9.35 6.68
CA PRO A 37 13.64 -9.80 8.07
C PRO A 37 14.23 -11.19 8.36
N GLY A 38 14.49 -11.99 7.32
CA GLY A 38 15.10 -13.32 7.42
C GLY A 38 16.61 -13.33 7.65
N LYS A 39 17.29 -12.18 7.75
CA LYS A 39 18.74 -12.15 8.05
C LYS A 39 19.03 -12.84 9.38
N PRO A 40 20.09 -13.67 9.45
CA PRO A 40 20.43 -14.43 10.66
C PRO A 40 20.60 -13.55 11.91
N GLU A 41 21.19 -12.38 11.75
CA GLU A 41 21.42 -11.42 12.85
C GLU A 41 20.09 -10.88 13.41
N LEU A 42 19.12 -10.58 12.54
CA LEU A 42 17.78 -10.12 12.94
C LEU A 42 16.98 -11.26 13.59
N GLN A 43 17.14 -12.49 13.11
CA GLN A 43 16.52 -13.65 13.74
C GLN A 43 17.13 -13.91 15.15
N ALA A 44 18.43 -13.72 15.32
CA ALA A 44 19.09 -13.83 16.61
C ALA A 44 18.56 -12.77 17.61
N LEU A 45 18.42 -11.52 17.17
CA LEU A 45 17.83 -10.45 17.98
C LEU A 45 16.38 -10.77 18.38
N ARG A 46 15.58 -11.27 17.44
CA ARG A 46 14.18 -11.67 17.69
C ARG A 46 14.10 -12.81 18.72
N ALA A 47 15.00 -13.80 18.59
CA ALA A 47 15.13 -14.89 19.56
C ALA A 47 15.59 -14.43 20.95
N ALA A 48 16.36 -13.34 21.03
CA ALA A 48 16.78 -12.70 22.27
C ALA A 48 15.68 -11.82 22.91
N GLY A 49 14.51 -11.67 22.25
CA GLY A 49 13.36 -10.93 22.78
C GLY A 49 13.18 -9.53 22.24
N THR A 50 14.04 -9.05 21.31
CA THR A 50 13.86 -7.75 20.66
C THR A 50 12.57 -7.73 19.87
N GLN A 51 11.72 -6.74 20.12
CA GLN A 51 10.51 -6.49 19.34
C GLN A 51 10.87 -5.73 18.06
N PHE A 52 10.36 -6.21 16.93
CA PHE A 52 10.58 -5.57 15.64
C PHE A 52 9.36 -4.75 15.23
N THR A 53 9.62 -3.55 14.77
CA THR A 53 8.65 -2.65 14.14
C THR A 53 9.28 -1.98 12.92
N SER A 54 8.50 -1.15 12.25
CA SER A 54 8.96 -0.29 11.16
C SER A 54 8.29 1.08 11.29
N GLU A 55 8.76 2.06 10.53
CA GLU A 55 8.11 3.37 10.45
C GLU A 55 6.64 3.22 10.03
N MET A 56 6.38 2.37 9.03
CA MET A 56 5.02 2.12 8.54
C MET A 56 4.13 1.44 9.59
N GLU A 57 4.65 0.43 10.31
CA GLU A 57 3.92 -0.23 11.39
C GLU A 57 3.55 0.77 12.49
N ALA A 58 4.53 1.57 12.95
CA ALA A 58 4.30 2.61 13.95
C ALA A 58 3.30 3.67 13.47
N PHE A 59 3.34 4.03 12.18
CA PHE A 59 2.35 4.93 11.60
C PHE A 59 0.94 4.37 11.68
N PHE A 60 0.72 3.10 11.33
CA PHE A 60 -0.60 2.47 11.43
C PHE A 60 -1.13 2.44 12.87
N GLU A 61 -0.25 2.29 13.87
CA GLU A 61 -0.64 2.28 15.29
C GLU A 61 -1.13 3.63 15.79
N VAL A 62 -0.61 4.74 15.24
CA VAL A 62 -0.93 6.10 15.73
C VAL A 62 -1.85 6.89 14.81
N CYS A 63 -2.04 6.46 13.56
CA CYS A 63 -2.83 7.16 12.57
C CYS A 63 -4.33 7.11 12.92
N PRO A 64 -5.00 8.26 13.15
CA PRO A 64 -6.42 8.28 13.47
C PRO A 64 -7.33 8.18 12.24
N CYS A 65 -6.73 8.24 11.03
CA CYS A 65 -7.46 8.42 9.77
C CYS A 65 -7.88 7.09 9.15
N ARG A 66 -8.84 7.16 8.24
CA ARG A 66 -9.12 6.06 7.32
C ARG A 66 -7.98 5.95 6.31
N ILE A 67 -7.38 4.76 6.19
CA ILE A 67 -6.22 4.49 5.34
C ILE A 67 -6.66 3.76 4.07
N ILE A 68 -6.28 4.32 2.91
CA ILE A 68 -6.42 3.74 1.59
C ILE A 68 -5.02 3.30 1.15
N GLY A 69 -4.80 2.01 0.99
CA GLY A 69 -3.50 1.46 0.58
C GLY A 69 -3.51 0.93 -0.84
N VAL A 70 -2.46 1.21 -1.59
CA VAL A 70 -2.27 0.73 -2.95
C VAL A 70 -0.99 -0.09 -3.05
N THR A 71 -1.11 -1.33 -3.48
CA THR A 71 0.04 -2.21 -3.79
C THR A 71 -0.12 -2.87 -5.16
N GLY A 72 0.90 -3.54 -5.61
CA GLY A 72 0.96 -4.23 -6.89
C GLY A 72 2.38 -4.27 -7.46
N SER A 73 2.58 -4.95 -8.57
CA SER A 73 3.85 -4.87 -9.30
C SER A 73 3.98 -3.53 -10.00
N ASP A 74 2.97 -3.14 -10.78
CA ASP A 74 2.91 -1.90 -11.55
C ASP A 74 1.66 -1.09 -11.22
N GLY A 75 1.67 0.22 -11.58
CA GLY A 75 0.52 1.11 -11.45
C GLY A 75 0.28 1.71 -10.07
N LYS A 76 1.04 1.34 -9.04
CA LYS A 76 0.89 1.84 -7.66
C LYS A 76 0.89 3.36 -7.59
N THR A 77 1.96 4.00 -8.07
CA THR A 77 2.14 5.45 -8.01
C THR A 77 1.02 6.20 -8.75
N THR A 78 0.68 5.74 -9.95
CA THR A 78 -0.41 6.35 -10.72
C THR A 78 -1.74 6.22 -9.98
N THR A 79 -2.06 5.04 -9.47
CA THR A 79 -3.33 4.78 -8.77
C THR A 79 -3.43 5.58 -7.48
N SER A 80 -2.38 5.59 -6.64
CA SER A 80 -2.38 6.37 -5.38
C SER A 80 -2.45 7.88 -5.63
N THR A 81 -1.78 8.38 -6.68
CA THR A 81 -1.90 9.78 -7.09
C THR A 81 -3.31 10.12 -7.54
N LEU A 82 -3.92 9.28 -8.40
CA LEU A 82 -5.31 9.50 -8.85
C LEU A 82 -6.29 9.53 -7.68
N ILE A 83 -6.19 8.57 -6.75
CA ILE A 83 -7.03 8.54 -5.55
C ILE A 83 -6.86 9.82 -4.75
N SER A 84 -5.62 10.23 -4.49
CA SER A 84 -5.32 11.44 -3.71
C SER A 84 -5.89 12.70 -4.35
N GLU A 85 -5.73 12.85 -5.68
CA GLU A 85 -6.21 14.04 -6.39
C GLU A 85 -7.74 14.08 -6.48
N ILE A 86 -8.41 12.95 -6.69
CA ILE A 86 -9.88 12.87 -6.68
C ILE A 86 -10.42 13.28 -5.30
N LEU A 87 -9.85 12.73 -4.21
CA LEU A 87 -10.30 13.04 -2.86
C LEU A 87 -10.03 14.50 -2.46
N LYS A 88 -8.89 15.08 -2.84
CA LYS A 88 -8.61 16.51 -2.65
C LYS A 88 -9.61 17.39 -3.41
N HIS A 89 -9.95 17.02 -4.66
CA HIS A 89 -10.97 17.72 -5.45
C HIS A 89 -12.36 17.63 -4.83
N ALA A 90 -12.67 16.50 -4.18
CA ALA A 90 -13.89 16.32 -3.41
C ALA A 90 -13.91 17.09 -2.07
N GLY A 91 -12.83 17.81 -1.74
CA GLY A 91 -12.75 18.68 -0.56
C GLY A 91 -12.18 18.00 0.69
N HIS A 92 -11.67 16.75 0.58
CA HIS A 92 -11.01 16.08 1.70
C HIS A 92 -9.61 16.62 1.95
N ARG A 93 -9.19 16.64 3.22
CA ARG A 93 -7.79 16.76 3.58
C ARG A 93 -7.14 15.39 3.43
N VAL A 94 -6.16 15.30 2.51
CA VAL A 94 -5.53 14.04 2.12
C VAL A 94 -4.04 14.06 2.40
N TRP A 95 -3.59 13.08 3.15
CA TRP A 95 -2.17 12.82 3.42
C TRP A 95 -1.70 11.69 2.49
N THR A 96 -0.58 11.89 1.80
CA THR A 96 -0.06 10.92 0.82
C THR A 96 1.36 10.54 1.17
N GLY A 97 1.64 9.24 1.25
CA GLY A 97 2.98 8.75 1.62
C GLY A 97 3.19 7.26 1.34
N GLY A 98 4.07 6.65 2.11
CA GLY A 98 4.48 5.26 1.95
C GLY A 98 5.77 5.12 1.13
N ASN A 99 5.74 4.34 0.05
CA ASN A 99 6.89 4.15 -0.85
C ASN A 99 7.22 5.39 -1.72
N ILE A 100 6.35 6.39 -1.68
CA ILE A 100 6.49 7.69 -2.37
C ILE A 100 6.21 8.82 -1.38
N GLY A 101 6.64 10.02 -1.71
CA GLY A 101 6.39 11.21 -0.90
C GLY A 101 7.28 11.30 0.34
N THR A 102 6.77 11.95 1.38
CA THR A 102 7.46 12.12 2.66
C THR A 102 7.00 11.08 3.67
N PRO A 103 7.86 10.67 4.64
CA PRO A 103 7.42 9.89 5.78
C PRO A 103 6.25 10.55 6.49
N LEU A 104 5.27 9.75 6.95
CA LEU A 104 4.05 10.29 7.56
C LEU A 104 4.00 10.12 9.08
N LEU A 105 4.91 9.37 9.67
CA LEU A 105 4.91 9.11 11.12
C LEU A 105 5.07 10.41 11.93
N ASP A 106 5.94 11.31 11.50
CA ASP A 106 6.15 12.62 12.10
C ASP A 106 5.00 13.61 11.86
N GLN A 107 4.13 13.32 10.88
CA GLN A 107 2.95 14.12 10.57
C GLN A 107 1.69 13.65 11.30
N ALA A 108 1.73 12.47 11.92
CA ALA A 108 0.55 11.83 12.52
C ALA A 108 -0.12 12.69 13.61
N GLU A 109 0.65 13.50 14.36
CA GLU A 109 0.12 14.42 15.37
C GLU A 109 -0.75 15.55 14.79
N HIS A 110 -0.63 15.82 13.49
CA HIS A 110 -1.41 16.85 12.78
C HIS A 110 -2.63 16.28 12.06
N MET A 111 -2.85 14.96 12.12
CA MET A 111 -3.95 14.27 11.47
C MET A 111 -5.17 14.20 12.38
N THR A 112 -6.35 14.22 11.77
CA THR A 112 -7.63 14.06 12.46
C THR A 112 -8.42 12.89 11.91
N PRO A 113 -9.40 12.32 12.64
CA PRO A 113 -10.23 11.21 12.14
C PRO A 113 -11.01 11.51 10.86
N ASP A 114 -11.23 12.80 10.54
CA ASP A 114 -11.93 13.24 9.34
C ASP A 114 -11.01 13.31 8.10
N ASP A 115 -9.70 13.26 8.31
CA ASP A 115 -8.72 13.25 7.22
C ASP A 115 -8.65 11.86 6.56
N LEU A 116 -8.12 11.81 5.34
CA LEU A 116 -7.86 10.57 4.63
C LEU A 116 -6.36 10.37 4.38
N VAL A 117 -5.91 9.14 4.47
CA VAL A 117 -4.52 8.77 4.17
C VAL A 117 -4.50 7.86 2.94
N VAL A 118 -3.65 8.19 1.97
CA VAL A 118 -3.39 7.36 0.79
C VAL A 118 -1.94 6.91 0.80
N LEU A 119 -1.73 5.60 0.90
CA LEU A 119 -0.40 5.00 0.96
C LEU A 119 -0.08 4.19 -0.29
N GLU A 120 1.04 4.47 -0.92
CA GLU A 120 1.69 3.49 -1.80
C GLU A 120 2.51 2.52 -0.94
N LEU A 121 2.23 1.22 -1.03
CA LEU A 121 2.89 0.21 -0.21
C LEU A 121 3.68 -0.80 -1.07
N SER A 122 4.99 -0.85 -0.84
CA SER A 122 5.87 -1.87 -1.41
C SER A 122 5.71 -3.21 -0.71
N SER A 123 6.15 -4.31 -1.34
CA SER A 123 6.18 -5.61 -0.68
C SER A 123 7.09 -5.63 0.55
N PHE A 124 8.17 -4.84 0.54
CA PHE A 124 9.11 -4.74 1.66
C PHE A 124 8.51 -4.05 2.89
N GLN A 125 7.66 -3.04 2.69
CA GLN A 125 6.91 -2.39 3.77
C GLN A 125 5.82 -3.30 4.32
N LEU A 126 5.15 -4.06 3.43
CA LEU A 126 4.08 -4.96 3.80
C LEU A 126 4.56 -6.26 4.49
N MET A 127 5.81 -6.69 4.26
CA MET A 127 6.32 -8.00 4.69
C MET A 127 6.13 -8.31 6.17
N ASP A 128 6.32 -7.31 7.05
CA ASP A 128 6.16 -7.44 8.50
C ASP A 128 4.97 -6.64 9.04
N LEU A 129 4.13 -6.04 8.16
CA LEU A 129 3.01 -5.21 8.58
C LEU A 129 1.92 -6.06 9.24
N ARG A 130 1.55 -5.70 10.47
CA ARG A 130 0.52 -6.38 11.28
C ARG A 130 -0.83 -5.68 11.24
N HIS A 131 -0.95 -4.66 10.40
CA HIS A 131 -2.17 -3.91 10.13
C HIS A 131 -2.59 -4.10 8.68
N SER A 132 -3.84 -3.80 8.35
CA SER A 132 -4.35 -3.75 6.98
C SER A 132 -5.03 -2.42 6.71
N CYS A 133 -5.13 -2.05 5.44
CA CYS A 133 -5.77 -0.81 5.03
C CYS A 133 -7.30 -0.97 5.05
N HIS A 134 -8.03 0.09 5.42
CA HIS A 134 -9.49 0.10 5.38
C HIS A 134 -10.03 -0.05 3.94
N ILE A 135 -9.32 0.53 2.99
CA ILE A 135 -9.54 0.30 1.56
C ILE A 135 -8.21 -0.18 0.99
N ALA A 136 -8.15 -1.41 0.54
CA ALA A 136 -6.95 -2.03 -0.03
C ALA A 136 -7.11 -2.21 -1.54
N VAL A 137 -6.16 -1.71 -2.31
CA VAL A 137 -6.10 -1.84 -3.77
C VAL A 137 -4.92 -2.69 -4.17
N VAL A 138 -5.15 -3.76 -4.93
CA VAL A 138 -4.09 -4.57 -5.53
C VAL A 138 -4.21 -4.46 -7.06
N THR A 139 -3.31 -3.69 -7.68
CA THR A 139 -3.40 -3.33 -9.09
C THR A 139 -3.13 -4.51 -10.03
N ASN A 140 -2.03 -5.21 -9.81
CA ASN A 140 -1.64 -6.42 -10.52
C ASN A 140 -0.48 -7.11 -9.79
N LEU A 141 -0.26 -8.38 -10.07
CA LEU A 141 0.91 -9.11 -9.62
C LEU A 141 1.55 -9.87 -10.78
N ALA A 142 2.82 -9.58 -11.00
CA ALA A 142 3.71 -10.26 -11.94
C ALA A 142 5.06 -10.53 -11.25
N PRO A 143 5.88 -11.48 -11.70
CA PRO A 143 7.21 -11.70 -11.16
C PRO A 143 8.03 -10.42 -11.14
N ASN A 144 8.40 -9.98 -9.94
CA ASN A 144 9.20 -8.78 -9.70
C ASN A 144 9.93 -8.92 -8.36
N HIS A 145 11.10 -8.27 -8.22
CA HIS A 145 11.91 -8.28 -6.98
C HIS A 145 12.26 -9.67 -6.43
N LEU A 146 12.40 -10.69 -7.31
CA LEU A 146 12.82 -12.04 -6.94
C LEU A 146 14.32 -12.15 -6.61
N ASP A 147 15.05 -11.06 -6.74
CA ASP A 147 16.41 -10.88 -6.24
C ASP A 147 16.46 -10.64 -4.72
N VAL A 148 15.36 -10.24 -4.13
CA VAL A 148 15.24 -9.95 -2.69
C VAL A 148 14.27 -10.89 -1.98
N HIS A 149 13.09 -11.17 -2.56
CA HIS A 149 12.19 -12.21 -2.07
C HIS A 149 12.75 -13.58 -2.41
N ARG A 150 12.60 -14.55 -1.51
CA ARG A 150 13.05 -15.93 -1.74
C ARG A 150 12.42 -16.55 -2.98
N ASP A 151 11.13 -16.24 -3.20
CA ASP A 151 10.33 -16.76 -4.31
C ASP A 151 9.06 -15.93 -4.53
N MET A 152 8.28 -16.29 -5.53
CA MET A 152 7.02 -15.63 -5.85
C MET A 152 5.96 -15.80 -4.75
N ALA A 153 5.99 -16.88 -3.99
CA ALA A 153 5.04 -17.12 -2.90
C ALA A 153 5.26 -16.11 -1.77
N GLU A 154 6.49 -15.87 -1.34
CA GLU A 154 6.82 -14.84 -0.34
C GLU A 154 6.44 -13.43 -0.82
N TYR A 155 6.66 -13.13 -2.11
CA TYR A 155 6.27 -11.85 -2.69
C TYR A 155 4.74 -11.64 -2.66
N ILE A 156 3.97 -12.68 -3.00
CA ILE A 156 2.51 -12.68 -2.94
C ILE A 156 2.04 -12.54 -1.50
N ASP A 157 2.58 -13.34 -0.58
CA ASP A 157 2.21 -13.31 0.85
C ASP A 157 2.50 -11.95 1.48
N ALA A 158 3.65 -11.34 1.17
CA ALA A 158 3.96 -10.00 1.62
C ALA A 158 2.89 -8.99 1.19
N LYS A 159 2.44 -9.04 -0.07
CA LYS A 159 1.43 -8.12 -0.57
C LYS A 159 0.03 -8.36 -0.01
N LYS A 160 -0.29 -9.59 0.37
CA LYS A 160 -1.57 -9.91 1.03
C LYS A 160 -1.73 -9.20 2.38
N HIS A 161 -0.67 -8.82 3.07
CA HIS A 161 -0.78 -8.10 4.34
C HIS A 161 -1.56 -6.78 4.23
N ILE A 162 -1.69 -6.21 3.03
CA ILE A 162 -2.50 -5.00 2.82
C ILE A 162 -3.98 -5.22 3.19
N PHE A 163 -4.49 -6.47 3.14
CA PHE A 163 -5.90 -6.78 3.39
C PHE A 163 -6.17 -7.95 4.36
N THR A 164 -5.18 -8.79 4.69
CA THR A 164 -5.43 -10.05 5.46
C THR A 164 -5.98 -9.84 6.86
N ARG A 165 -5.91 -8.62 7.40
CA ARG A 165 -6.49 -8.24 8.70
C ARG A 165 -7.66 -7.27 8.57
N GLN A 166 -8.22 -7.14 7.38
CA GLN A 166 -9.45 -6.40 7.17
C GLN A 166 -10.62 -7.03 7.92
N THR A 167 -11.63 -6.23 8.17
CA THR A 167 -12.91 -6.61 8.80
C THR A 167 -14.04 -6.53 7.77
N ALA A 168 -15.26 -6.87 8.19
CA ALA A 168 -16.43 -6.78 7.32
C ALA A 168 -16.81 -5.35 6.89
N GLN A 169 -16.24 -4.33 7.50
CA GLN A 169 -16.45 -2.91 7.18
C GLN A 169 -15.44 -2.36 6.14
N ASP A 170 -14.45 -3.16 5.80
CA ASP A 170 -13.35 -2.76 4.92
C ASP A 170 -13.60 -3.22 3.47
N VAL A 171 -12.82 -2.67 2.54
CA VAL A 171 -12.99 -2.92 1.11
C VAL A 171 -11.70 -3.42 0.50
N LEU A 172 -11.79 -4.48 -0.31
CA LEU A 172 -10.69 -5.01 -1.12
C LEU A 172 -10.99 -4.82 -2.61
N ILE A 173 -10.10 -4.12 -3.31
CA ILE A 173 -10.22 -3.81 -4.73
C ILE A 173 -9.17 -4.60 -5.51
N LEU A 174 -9.63 -5.41 -6.48
CA LEU A 174 -8.80 -6.38 -7.19
C LEU A 174 -8.94 -6.26 -8.71
N ASN A 175 -7.85 -6.51 -9.41
CA ASN A 175 -7.83 -6.66 -10.86
C ASN A 175 -8.32 -8.07 -11.25
N ALA A 176 -9.49 -8.16 -11.86
CA ALA A 176 -10.07 -9.42 -12.31
C ALA A 176 -9.36 -10.01 -13.55
N ASP A 177 -8.61 -9.18 -14.29
CA ASP A 177 -7.84 -9.62 -15.46
C ASP A 177 -6.47 -10.23 -15.07
N ASN A 178 -6.08 -10.13 -13.81
CA ASN A 178 -4.87 -10.74 -13.26
C ASN A 178 -5.25 -11.94 -12.38
N ALA A 179 -4.89 -13.14 -12.82
CA ALA A 179 -5.31 -14.38 -12.15
C ALA A 179 -4.85 -14.48 -10.69
N ILE A 180 -3.69 -13.89 -10.34
CA ILE A 180 -3.18 -13.92 -8.97
C ILE A 180 -4.03 -13.03 -8.08
N THR A 181 -4.28 -11.77 -8.50
CA THR A 181 -5.07 -10.83 -7.70
C THR A 181 -6.53 -11.27 -7.61
N ALA A 182 -7.13 -11.75 -8.69
CA ALA A 182 -8.48 -12.32 -8.68
C ALA A 182 -8.63 -13.47 -7.68
N GLY A 183 -7.58 -14.27 -7.53
CA GLY A 183 -7.50 -15.38 -6.57
C GLY A 183 -7.57 -14.94 -5.10
N PHE A 184 -7.40 -13.67 -4.78
CA PHE A 184 -7.49 -13.16 -3.39
C PHE A 184 -8.93 -12.94 -2.91
N ALA A 185 -9.90 -12.84 -3.82
CA ALA A 185 -11.28 -12.54 -3.48
C ALA A 185 -11.89 -13.47 -2.41
N PRO A 186 -11.66 -14.81 -2.41
CA PRO A 186 -12.18 -15.69 -1.37
C PRO A 186 -11.56 -15.49 0.03
N GLU A 187 -10.42 -14.77 0.12
CA GLU A 187 -9.71 -14.52 1.37
C GLU A 187 -10.14 -13.18 2.02
N ALA A 188 -10.93 -12.37 1.31
CA ALA A 188 -11.40 -11.09 1.84
C ALA A 188 -12.39 -11.26 2.98
N ALA A 189 -12.22 -10.49 4.05
CA ALA A 189 -13.17 -10.43 5.15
C ALA A 189 -14.31 -9.43 4.89
N GLY A 190 -14.04 -8.39 4.11
CA GLY A 190 -14.96 -7.30 3.78
C GLY A 190 -15.52 -7.37 2.36
N GLU A 191 -15.96 -6.22 1.88
CA GLU A 191 -16.51 -6.07 0.54
C GLU A 191 -15.40 -6.24 -0.52
N VAL A 192 -15.69 -7.00 -1.60
CA VAL A 192 -14.78 -7.14 -2.74
C VAL A 192 -15.35 -6.39 -3.92
N ARG A 193 -14.56 -5.47 -4.48
CA ARG A 193 -14.83 -4.78 -5.73
C ARG A 193 -13.79 -5.17 -6.77
N MET A 194 -14.22 -5.44 -7.98
CA MET A 194 -13.32 -5.86 -9.04
C MET A 194 -13.30 -4.87 -10.20
N PHE A 195 -12.15 -4.72 -10.85
CA PHE A 195 -12.06 -4.01 -12.11
C PHE A 195 -11.50 -4.90 -13.21
N SER A 196 -12.03 -4.69 -14.44
CA SER A 196 -11.63 -5.48 -15.61
C SER A 196 -11.81 -4.71 -16.92
N ARG A 197 -10.85 -4.90 -17.83
CA ARG A 197 -10.99 -4.51 -19.23
C ARG A 197 -11.57 -5.65 -20.10
N GLN A 198 -11.56 -6.88 -19.61
CA GLN A 198 -11.96 -8.08 -20.38
C GLN A 198 -13.39 -8.52 -20.06
N THR A 199 -13.83 -8.37 -18.82
CA THR A 199 -15.14 -8.80 -18.34
C THR A 199 -15.93 -7.64 -17.72
N VAL A 200 -17.19 -7.88 -17.39
CA VAL A 200 -18.00 -6.97 -16.56
C VAL A 200 -18.17 -7.63 -15.21
N PRO A 201 -17.47 -7.15 -14.17
CA PRO A 201 -17.63 -7.66 -12.82
C PRO A 201 -19.07 -7.47 -12.33
N ALA A 202 -19.53 -8.37 -11.46
CA ALA A 202 -20.85 -8.25 -10.84
C ALA A 202 -20.97 -7.02 -9.93
N HIS A 203 -19.84 -6.63 -9.32
CA HIS A 203 -19.70 -5.42 -8.52
C HIS A 203 -18.32 -4.82 -8.79
N GLY A 204 -18.28 -3.59 -9.32
CA GLY A 204 -17.04 -2.92 -9.62
C GLY A 204 -17.01 -2.14 -10.94
N ALA A 205 -15.82 -2.05 -11.55
CA ALA A 205 -15.59 -1.24 -12.74
C ALA A 205 -15.23 -2.07 -13.97
N SER A 206 -15.75 -1.66 -15.13
CA SER A 206 -15.44 -2.27 -16.41
C SER A 206 -15.11 -1.20 -17.45
N PHE A 207 -14.30 -1.58 -18.46
CA PHE A 207 -14.02 -0.73 -19.61
C PHE A 207 -14.59 -1.36 -20.87
N ARG A 208 -15.55 -0.69 -21.54
CA ARG A 208 -16.20 -1.12 -22.76
C ARG A 208 -16.46 0.08 -23.69
N ASP A 209 -16.22 -0.10 -24.96
CA ASP A 209 -16.51 0.89 -26.00
C ASP A 209 -15.93 2.28 -25.70
N GLY A 210 -14.71 2.32 -25.17
CA GLY A 210 -14.03 3.56 -24.80
C GLY A 210 -14.58 4.25 -23.54
N VAL A 211 -15.37 3.55 -22.70
CA VAL A 211 -15.98 4.12 -21.50
C VAL A 211 -15.69 3.24 -20.28
N ILE A 212 -15.19 3.85 -19.20
CA ILE A 212 -15.18 3.24 -17.88
C ILE A 212 -16.58 3.36 -17.27
N ARG A 213 -17.09 2.22 -16.80
CA ARG A 213 -18.37 2.14 -16.09
C ARG A 213 -18.15 1.54 -14.71
N ARG A 214 -18.82 2.10 -13.71
CA ARG A 214 -18.93 1.52 -12.36
C ARG A 214 -20.34 0.98 -12.21
N ASP A 215 -20.47 -0.31 -11.92
CA ASP A 215 -21.73 -1.04 -11.80
C ASP A 215 -22.72 -0.74 -12.96
N GLY A 216 -22.15 -0.66 -14.17
CA GLY A 216 -22.89 -0.35 -15.40
C GLY A 216 -23.13 1.14 -15.69
N VAL A 217 -22.89 2.03 -14.71
CA VAL A 217 -23.03 3.48 -14.87
C VAL A 217 -21.77 4.07 -15.49
N PRO A 218 -21.85 4.83 -16.62
CA PRO A 218 -20.71 5.51 -17.21
C PRO A 218 -20.11 6.54 -16.25
N VAL A 219 -18.78 6.54 -16.09
CA VAL A 219 -18.05 7.48 -15.21
C VAL A 219 -17.05 8.32 -16.00
N VAL A 220 -16.18 7.69 -16.83
CA VAL A 220 -15.12 8.39 -17.56
C VAL A 220 -15.00 7.82 -18.97
N ARG A 221 -14.86 8.69 -19.96
CA ARG A 221 -14.53 8.30 -21.35
C ARG A 221 -13.01 8.23 -21.52
N GLN A 222 -12.55 7.31 -22.37
CA GLN A 222 -11.11 7.16 -22.64
C GLN A 222 -10.45 8.45 -23.12
N GLU A 223 -11.16 9.26 -23.91
CA GLU A 223 -10.69 10.54 -24.42
C GLU A 223 -10.48 11.62 -23.32
N GLU A 224 -11.10 11.43 -22.16
CA GLU A 224 -10.96 12.30 -20.99
C GLU A 224 -9.75 11.88 -20.11
N ILE A 225 -9.21 10.68 -20.34
CA ILE A 225 -8.03 10.18 -19.61
C ILE A 225 -6.78 10.87 -20.15
N LYS A 226 -6.19 11.73 -19.32
CA LYS A 226 -5.01 12.53 -19.70
C LYS A 226 -3.72 11.73 -19.81
N ILE A 227 -3.63 10.58 -19.13
CA ILE A 227 -2.44 9.72 -19.10
C ILE A 227 -2.64 8.62 -20.15
N PRO A 228 -1.82 8.55 -21.21
CA PRO A 228 -2.02 7.59 -22.29
C PRO A 228 -1.72 6.15 -21.87
N GLY A 229 -2.33 5.20 -22.55
CA GLY A 229 -2.09 3.76 -22.39
C GLY A 229 -3.22 3.02 -21.69
N LEU A 230 -3.49 1.79 -22.15
CA LEU A 230 -4.57 0.95 -21.60
C LEU A 230 -4.33 0.51 -20.14
N HIS A 231 -3.08 0.43 -19.69
CA HIS A 231 -2.76 0.19 -18.30
C HIS A 231 -3.23 1.34 -17.39
N ASN A 232 -3.29 2.58 -17.90
CA ASN A 232 -3.83 3.69 -17.14
C ASN A 232 -5.35 3.63 -17.02
N VAL A 233 -6.06 3.03 -17.98
CA VAL A 233 -7.50 2.73 -17.83
C VAL A 233 -7.73 1.83 -16.60
N GLU A 234 -6.87 0.83 -16.37
CA GLU A 234 -6.92 -0.02 -15.16
C GLU A 234 -6.67 0.79 -13.89
N ASN A 235 -5.66 1.67 -13.90
CA ASN A 235 -5.36 2.54 -12.76
C ASN A 235 -6.53 3.48 -12.43
N TYR A 236 -7.21 4.03 -13.47
CA TYR A 236 -8.43 4.84 -13.30
C TYR A 236 -9.58 4.01 -12.71
N MET A 237 -9.83 2.81 -13.22
CA MET A 237 -10.87 1.93 -12.67
C MET A 237 -10.62 1.60 -11.19
N ALA A 238 -9.38 1.28 -10.84
CA ALA A 238 -8.99 1.01 -9.46
C ALA A 238 -9.20 2.25 -8.56
N ALA A 239 -8.82 3.44 -9.03
CA ALA A 239 -9.00 4.69 -8.30
C ALA A 239 -10.48 5.04 -8.10
N ILE A 240 -11.31 4.91 -9.15
CA ILE A 240 -12.76 5.15 -9.08
C ILE A 240 -13.41 4.27 -8.01
N LEU A 241 -13.04 2.98 -7.94
CA LEU A 241 -13.56 2.07 -6.92
C LEU A 241 -13.07 2.41 -5.51
N ALA A 242 -11.83 2.93 -5.38
CA ALA A 242 -11.26 3.27 -4.09
C ALA A 242 -11.90 4.52 -3.45
N VAL A 243 -12.41 5.43 -4.26
CA VAL A 243 -13.03 6.68 -3.79
C VAL A 243 -14.55 6.59 -3.68
N GLU A 244 -15.12 5.44 -4.01
CA GLU A 244 -16.57 5.23 -3.95
C GLU A 244 -17.13 5.44 -2.54
N GLY A 245 -18.14 6.30 -2.44
CA GLY A 245 -18.72 6.72 -1.16
C GLY A 245 -17.89 7.78 -0.41
N LEU A 246 -16.72 8.19 -0.95
CA LEU A 246 -15.90 9.29 -0.43
C LEU A 246 -15.93 10.52 -1.34
N ALA A 247 -16.19 10.34 -2.62
CA ALA A 247 -16.31 11.41 -3.60
C ALA A 247 -17.58 11.20 -4.44
N SER A 248 -18.12 12.30 -4.97
CA SER A 248 -19.22 12.23 -5.96
C SER A 248 -18.69 11.81 -7.32
N ASP A 249 -19.58 11.38 -8.20
CA ASP A 249 -19.27 11.03 -9.61
C ASP A 249 -19.24 12.28 -10.53
N GLU A 250 -19.41 13.50 -9.99
CA GLU A 250 -19.41 14.77 -10.70
C GLU A 250 -18.02 15.37 -10.87
#